data_3e69e35ca55e7eb877410905af7d4aad
#
_entry.id   3e69e35ca55e7eb877410905af7d4aad
#
_cell.length_a   1.000
_cell.length_b   1.000
_cell.length_c   1.000
_cell.angle_alpha   90.00
_cell.angle_beta   90.00
_cell.angle_gamma   90.00
#
_symmetry.space_group_name_H-M   'P 1'
#
loop_
_entity.id
_entity.type
_entity.pdbx_description
1 polymer ?
#
loop_
_entity_poly.entity_id
_entity_poly.type
_entity_poly.pdbx_seq_one_letter_code
_entity_poly.pdbx_strand_id
1 'polypeptide(L)'
;MFKHLFSTMNEVLDEIVKHYPLVKGDQKAALEDQLHVLKAMSDECIEAWLLFEEKLGKFYGSASISTNTLHKELLELEIEGKQTKEFLHGQGYYKLFMYDQAINEFEALVMKQPDFLLARIYLAMGHLRKGDYGEAYRHFQFLLPLTENTKMKAISYNAMGCIQVQSQNMEKAFEYFQKAYHTDPSCMEPLIRLDE
;
A
#
# COMPACT_ATOMS: atom_id res chain seq x y z
N MET A 1 15.36 -18.24 11.97
CA MET A 1 15.09 -19.01 10.74
C MET A 1 14.85 -18.08 9.55
N PHE A 2 13.80 -17.25 9.50
CA PHE A 2 13.53 -16.32 8.38
C PHE A 2 14.69 -15.37 8.07
N LYS A 3 15.30 -14.73 9.09
CA LYS A 3 16.43 -13.81 8.89
C LYS A 3 17.59 -14.47 8.15
N HIS A 4 17.88 -15.73 8.44
CA HIS A 4 18.94 -16.48 7.78
C HIS A 4 18.58 -16.80 6.32
N LEU A 5 17.33 -17.22 6.05
CA LEU A 5 16.85 -17.48 4.69
C LEU A 5 16.98 -16.24 3.81
N PHE A 6 16.48 -15.09 4.27
CA PHE A 6 16.58 -13.84 3.51
C PHE A 6 18.02 -13.33 3.38
N SER A 7 18.90 -13.57 4.39
CA SER A 7 20.33 -13.27 4.25
C SER A 7 20.95 -14.04 3.09
N THR A 8 20.71 -15.35 3.04
CA THR A 8 21.24 -16.21 1.97
C THR A 8 20.66 -15.82 0.60
N MET A 9 19.37 -15.52 0.52
CA MET A 9 18.73 -15.05 -0.74
C MET A 9 19.38 -13.75 -1.22
N ASN A 10 19.65 -12.80 -0.32
CA ASN A 10 20.31 -11.54 -0.66
C ASN A 10 21.74 -11.75 -1.13
N GLU A 11 22.51 -12.62 -0.47
CA GLU A 11 23.87 -12.96 -0.89
C GLU A 11 23.90 -13.52 -2.32
N VAL A 12 23.00 -14.45 -2.65
CA VAL A 12 22.88 -14.98 -4.02
C VAL A 12 22.45 -13.91 -5.00
N LEU A 13 21.51 -13.04 -4.65
CA LEU A 13 21.08 -11.92 -5.50
C LEU A 13 22.22 -10.95 -5.77
N ASP A 14 23.03 -10.61 -4.77
CA ASP A 14 24.19 -9.73 -4.89
C ASP A 14 25.24 -10.33 -5.85
N GLU A 15 25.46 -11.65 -5.79
CA GLU A 15 26.34 -12.34 -6.74
C GLU A 15 25.78 -12.29 -8.18
N ILE A 16 24.48 -12.53 -8.36
CA ILE A 16 23.83 -12.42 -9.66
C ILE A 16 24.01 -11.00 -10.22
N VAL A 17 23.69 -9.97 -9.44
CA VAL A 17 23.80 -8.56 -9.86
C VAL A 17 25.24 -8.22 -10.26
N LYS A 18 26.23 -8.73 -9.54
CA LYS A 18 27.66 -8.49 -9.82
C LYS A 18 28.12 -9.15 -11.12
N HIS A 19 27.66 -10.37 -11.42
CA HIS A 19 28.14 -11.15 -12.56
C HIS A 19 27.29 -10.96 -13.81
N TYR A 20 26.01 -10.64 -13.70
CA TYR A 20 25.08 -10.52 -14.83
C TYR A 20 25.56 -9.61 -15.97
N PRO A 21 26.15 -8.41 -15.73
CA PRO A 21 26.66 -7.55 -16.81
C PRO A 21 27.92 -8.08 -17.50
N LEU A 22 28.62 -9.06 -16.90
CA LEU A 22 29.91 -9.55 -17.35
C LEU A 22 29.81 -10.83 -18.20
N VAL A 23 28.68 -11.53 -18.15
CA VAL A 23 28.49 -12.85 -18.79
C VAL A 23 27.60 -12.77 -20.03
N LYS A 24 27.74 -13.74 -20.93
CA LYS A 24 26.95 -13.87 -22.17
C LYS A 24 26.62 -15.35 -22.44
N GLY A 25 25.61 -15.58 -23.30
CA GLY A 25 25.22 -16.94 -23.71
C GLY A 25 24.72 -17.80 -22.55
N ASP A 26 25.16 -19.05 -22.51
CA ASP A 26 24.68 -20.06 -21.53
C ASP A 26 24.88 -19.65 -20.07
N GLN A 27 25.95 -18.91 -19.76
CA GLN A 27 26.19 -18.41 -18.41
C GLN A 27 25.17 -17.35 -17.97
N LYS A 28 24.73 -16.51 -18.91
CA LYS A 28 23.69 -15.52 -18.65
C LYS A 28 22.35 -16.21 -18.42
N ALA A 29 22.01 -17.21 -19.24
CA ALA A 29 20.80 -18.01 -19.04
C ALA A 29 20.77 -18.71 -17.67
N ALA A 30 21.92 -19.26 -17.23
CA ALA A 30 22.01 -19.87 -15.89
C ALA A 30 21.77 -18.87 -14.75
N LEU A 31 22.21 -17.61 -14.87
CA LEU A 31 21.92 -16.57 -13.87
C LEU A 31 20.44 -16.13 -13.91
N GLU A 32 19.83 -16.10 -15.09
CA GLU A 32 18.41 -15.82 -15.26
C GLU A 32 17.55 -16.93 -14.60
N ASP A 33 17.91 -18.20 -14.76
CA ASP A 33 17.27 -19.32 -14.09
C ASP A 33 17.39 -19.22 -12.57
N GLN A 34 18.58 -18.87 -12.06
CA GLN A 34 18.76 -18.64 -10.61
C GLN A 34 17.89 -17.48 -10.10
N LEU A 35 17.78 -16.40 -10.85
CA LEU A 35 16.92 -15.27 -10.52
C LEU A 35 15.43 -15.69 -10.49
N HIS A 36 14.99 -16.51 -11.44
CA HIS A 36 13.64 -17.07 -11.44
C HIS A 36 13.36 -17.93 -10.21
N VAL A 37 14.32 -18.75 -9.78
CA VAL A 37 14.18 -19.57 -8.56
C VAL A 37 14.09 -18.67 -7.32
N LEU A 38 14.96 -17.67 -7.19
CA LEU A 38 14.92 -16.71 -6.08
C LEU A 38 13.58 -15.98 -6.02
N LYS A 39 13.07 -15.56 -7.19
CA LYS A 39 11.76 -14.90 -7.27
C LYS A 39 10.64 -15.84 -6.83
N ALA A 40 10.62 -17.07 -7.31
CA ALA A 40 9.62 -18.06 -6.91
C ALA A 40 9.63 -18.33 -5.39
N MET A 41 10.83 -18.46 -4.78
CA MET A 41 10.97 -18.59 -3.32
C MET A 41 10.45 -17.36 -2.57
N SER A 42 10.73 -16.16 -3.09
CA SER A 42 10.21 -14.91 -2.51
C SER A 42 8.67 -14.86 -2.59
N ASP A 43 8.10 -15.20 -3.75
CA ASP A 43 6.65 -15.22 -3.95
C ASP A 43 5.97 -16.23 -3.01
N GLU A 44 6.54 -17.42 -2.82
CA GLU A 44 6.05 -18.41 -1.86
C GLU A 44 6.08 -17.91 -0.40
N CYS A 45 7.16 -17.23 -0.01
CA CYS A 45 7.26 -16.61 1.32
C CYS A 45 6.18 -15.54 1.52
N ILE A 46 5.92 -14.74 0.50
CA ILE A 46 4.90 -13.68 0.52
C ILE A 46 3.50 -14.30 0.66
N GLU A 47 3.18 -15.31 -0.15
CA GLU A 47 1.89 -15.99 -0.07
C GLU A 47 1.66 -16.65 1.30
N ALA A 48 2.68 -17.29 1.85
CA ALA A 48 2.61 -17.87 3.19
C ALA A 48 2.38 -16.79 4.27
N TRP A 49 3.02 -15.64 4.13
CA TRP A 49 2.83 -14.50 5.04
C TRP A 49 1.43 -13.89 4.89
N LEU A 50 0.93 -13.70 3.67
CA LEU A 50 -0.42 -13.20 3.41
C LEU A 50 -1.49 -14.11 4.01
N LEU A 51 -1.33 -15.43 3.88
CA LEU A 51 -2.22 -16.41 4.51
C LEU A 51 -2.22 -16.31 6.04
N PHE A 52 -1.04 -16.06 6.64
CA PHE A 52 -0.91 -15.82 8.08
C PHE A 52 -1.63 -14.53 8.49
N GLU A 53 -1.41 -13.42 7.78
CA GLU A 53 -2.07 -12.13 8.03
C GLU A 53 -3.59 -12.22 7.87
N GLU A 54 -4.09 -12.98 6.89
CA GLU A 54 -5.52 -13.24 6.73
C GLU A 54 -6.11 -13.93 7.98
N LYS A 55 -5.43 -14.96 8.47
CA LYS A 55 -5.87 -15.67 9.69
C LYS A 55 -5.80 -14.76 10.92
N LEU A 56 -4.75 -13.95 11.02
CA LEU A 56 -4.56 -13.00 12.10
C LEU A 56 -5.64 -11.91 12.07
N GLY A 57 -5.96 -11.38 10.88
CA GLY A 57 -7.03 -10.40 10.69
C GLY A 57 -8.42 -10.95 11.10
N LYS A 58 -8.72 -12.19 10.74
CA LYS A 58 -9.94 -12.87 11.19
C LYS A 58 -9.99 -13.01 12.71
N PHE A 59 -8.86 -13.34 13.34
CA PHE A 59 -8.76 -13.45 14.81
C PHE A 59 -8.98 -12.10 15.48
N TYR A 60 -8.33 -11.03 15.03
CA TYR A 60 -8.51 -9.68 15.59
C TYR A 60 -9.91 -9.13 15.38
N GLY A 61 -10.54 -9.41 14.24
CA GLY A 61 -11.93 -9.05 13.99
C GLY A 61 -12.92 -9.74 14.93
N SER A 62 -12.62 -10.99 15.33
CA SER A 62 -13.46 -11.74 16.27
C SER A 62 -13.20 -11.41 17.75
N ALA A 63 -11.99 -10.96 18.09
CA ALA A 63 -11.54 -10.77 19.48
C ALA A 63 -11.59 -9.34 20.00
N SER A 64 -12.02 -8.36 19.18
CA SER A 64 -12.08 -6.92 19.52
C SER A 64 -10.78 -6.35 20.13
N ILE A 65 -9.62 -6.86 19.73
CA ILE A 65 -8.31 -6.45 20.26
C ILE A 65 -7.78 -5.25 19.48
N SER A 66 -7.49 -4.16 20.19
CA SER A 66 -7.05 -2.87 19.63
C SER A 66 -5.57 -2.86 19.27
N THR A 67 -5.21 -2.61 18.02
CA THR A 67 -3.83 -2.44 17.56
C THR A 67 -3.59 -1.07 16.90
N ASN A 68 -2.40 -0.54 17.07
CA ASN A 68 -1.81 0.79 16.78
C ASN A 68 -2.42 1.78 15.76
N THR A 69 -2.31 3.05 16.10
CA THR A 69 -3.08 4.26 15.83
C THR A 69 -3.36 4.69 14.38
N LEU A 70 -2.48 4.57 13.42
CA LEU A 70 -2.75 5.02 12.03
C LEU A 70 -3.46 3.94 11.19
N HIS A 71 -3.16 2.70 11.49
CA HIS A 71 -3.85 1.54 10.89
C HIS A 71 -5.24 1.34 11.51
N LYS A 72 -5.41 1.80 12.76
CA LYS A 72 -6.65 1.72 13.54
C LYS A 72 -7.76 2.57 12.93
N GLU A 73 -7.46 3.76 12.43
CA GLU A 73 -8.46 4.69 11.90
C GLU A 73 -9.13 4.20 10.61
N LEU A 74 -8.38 3.54 9.73
CA LEU A 74 -8.94 2.87 8.55
C LEU A 74 -9.61 1.54 8.90
N LEU A 75 -9.17 0.86 9.98
CA LEU A 75 -9.76 -0.38 10.47
C LEU A 75 -11.09 -0.15 11.22
N GLU A 76 -11.28 1.01 11.85
CA GLU A 76 -12.52 1.36 12.57
C GLU A 76 -13.70 1.67 11.64
N LEU A 77 -13.46 1.85 10.34
CA LEU A 77 -14.54 1.92 9.37
C LEU A 77 -15.17 0.53 9.23
N GLU A 78 -16.33 0.31 9.85
CA GLU A 78 -17.18 -0.86 9.59
C GLU A 78 -17.70 -0.78 8.15
N ILE A 79 -16.94 -1.33 7.21
CA ILE A 79 -17.28 -1.35 5.80
C ILE A 79 -17.41 -2.80 5.36
N GLU A 80 -18.54 -3.14 4.77
CA GLU A 80 -18.73 -4.42 4.07
C GLU A 80 -17.60 -4.60 3.04
N GLY A 81 -17.04 -5.80 2.95
CA GLY A 81 -15.97 -6.13 1.99
C GLY A 81 -14.54 -6.11 2.54
N LYS A 82 -14.27 -5.55 3.73
CA LYS A 82 -12.92 -5.58 4.35
C LYS A 82 -12.35 -6.98 4.55
N GLN A 83 -13.22 -7.98 4.66
CA GLN A 83 -12.83 -9.37 4.89
C GLN A 83 -12.76 -10.20 3.61
N THR A 84 -12.90 -9.58 2.45
CA THR A 84 -12.71 -10.31 1.19
C THR A 84 -11.22 -10.67 1.03
N LYS A 85 -10.98 -11.85 0.45
CA LYS A 85 -9.60 -12.33 0.22
C LYS A 85 -8.80 -11.33 -0.60
N GLU A 86 -9.41 -10.79 -1.65
CA GLU A 86 -8.80 -9.81 -2.56
C GLU A 86 -8.39 -8.52 -1.82
N PHE A 87 -9.24 -8.03 -0.91
CA PHE A 87 -8.92 -6.83 -0.13
C PHE A 87 -7.76 -7.08 0.85
N LEU A 88 -7.77 -8.22 1.54
CA LEU A 88 -6.71 -8.59 2.49
C LEU A 88 -5.36 -8.79 1.77
N HIS A 89 -5.36 -9.41 0.58
CA HIS A 89 -4.18 -9.55 -0.25
C HIS A 89 -3.64 -8.19 -0.69
N GLY A 90 -4.51 -7.31 -1.22
CA GLY A 90 -4.13 -5.95 -1.59
C GLY A 90 -3.52 -5.17 -0.42
N GLN A 91 -4.11 -5.25 0.78
CA GLN A 91 -3.55 -4.65 1.99
C GLN A 91 -2.19 -5.25 2.37
N GLY A 92 -2.04 -6.58 2.25
CA GLY A 92 -0.80 -7.27 2.52
C GLY A 92 0.32 -6.79 1.60
N TYR A 93 0.08 -6.75 0.29
CA TYR A 93 1.03 -6.22 -0.69
C TYR A 93 1.37 -4.75 -0.40
N TYR A 94 0.38 -3.92 -0.06
CA TYR A 94 0.60 -2.52 0.30
C TYR A 94 1.53 -2.38 1.52
N LYS A 95 1.33 -3.17 2.57
CA LYS A 95 2.19 -3.19 3.77
C LYS A 95 3.63 -3.65 3.48
N LEU A 96 3.79 -4.52 2.49
CA LEU A 96 5.09 -5.01 2.02
C LEU A 96 5.76 -4.04 1.03
N PHE A 97 5.20 -2.86 0.79
CA PHE A 97 5.68 -1.89 -0.20
C PHE A 97 5.66 -2.41 -1.66
N MET A 98 4.92 -3.49 -1.91
CA MET A 98 4.71 -4.09 -3.23
C MET A 98 3.53 -3.41 -3.93
N TYR A 99 3.74 -2.14 -4.29
CA TYR A 99 2.65 -1.27 -4.73
C TYR A 99 2.03 -1.69 -6.06
N ASP A 100 2.79 -2.26 -6.99
CA ASP A 100 2.25 -2.75 -8.27
C ASP A 100 1.25 -3.89 -8.05
N GLN A 101 1.58 -4.85 -7.19
CA GLN A 101 0.69 -5.96 -6.85
C GLN A 101 -0.52 -5.47 -6.07
N ALA A 102 -0.33 -4.55 -5.11
CA ALA A 102 -1.42 -3.95 -4.37
C ALA A 102 -2.41 -3.21 -5.29
N ILE A 103 -1.90 -2.43 -6.26
CA ILE A 103 -2.70 -1.72 -7.27
C ILE A 103 -3.52 -2.71 -8.07
N ASN A 104 -2.92 -3.79 -8.59
CA ASN A 104 -3.63 -4.81 -9.38
C ASN A 104 -4.80 -5.44 -8.61
N GLU A 105 -4.59 -5.80 -7.33
CA GLU A 105 -5.64 -6.36 -6.47
C GLU A 105 -6.77 -5.36 -6.24
N PHE A 106 -6.44 -4.12 -5.92
CA PHE A 106 -7.45 -3.09 -5.67
C PHE A 106 -8.16 -2.64 -6.94
N GLU A 107 -7.51 -2.59 -8.10
CA GLU A 107 -8.17 -2.34 -9.40
C GLU A 107 -9.20 -3.42 -9.70
N ALA A 108 -8.81 -4.70 -9.59
CA ALA A 108 -9.73 -5.80 -9.81
C ALA A 108 -10.94 -5.74 -8.85
N LEU A 109 -10.69 -5.36 -7.59
CA LEU A 109 -11.73 -5.23 -6.57
C LEU A 109 -12.67 -4.06 -6.87
N VAL A 110 -12.14 -2.88 -7.22
CA VAL A 110 -12.94 -1.69 -7.57
C VAL A 110 -13.74 -1.91 -8.87
N MET A 111 -13.23 -2.73 -9.81
CA MET A 111 -14.00 -3.12 -11.00
C MET A 111 -15.19 -4.01 -10.65
N LYS A 112 -15.02 -4.97 -9.72
CA LYS A 112 -16.09 -5.86 -9.25
C LYS A 112 -17.10 -5.14 -8.35
N GLN A 113 -16.63 -4.22 -7.52
CA GLN A 113 -17.39 -3.50 -6.51
C GLN A 113 -17.07 -1.99 -6.55
N PRO A 114 -17.66 -1.23 -7.50
CA PRO A 114 -17.37 0.20 -7.66
C PRO A 114 -17.65 1.05 -6.42
N ASP A 115 -18.62 0.62 -5.60
CA ASP A 115 -19.05 1.30 -4.38
C ASP A 115 -18.16 1.00 -3.17
N PHE A 116 -17.17 0.13 -3.33
CA PHE A 116 -16.24 -0.18 -2.25
C PHE A 116 -15.16 0.92 -2.13
N LEU A 117 -15.56 2.04 -1.53
CA LEU A 117 -14.75 3.26 -1.46
C LEU A 117 -13.43 3.07 -0.71
N LEU A 118 -13.37 2.17 0.29
CA LEU A 118 -12.13 1.88 1.01
C LEU A 118 -11.09 1.22 0.10
N ALA A 119 -11.47 0.29 -0.77
CA ALA A 119 -10.56 -0.29 -1.75
C ALA A 119 -10.04 0.79 -2.72
N ARG A 120 -10.88 1.74 -3.11
CA ARG A 120 -10.48 2.88 -3.94
C ARG A 120 -9.49 3.81 -3.25
N ILE A 121 -9.61 4.02 -1.92
CA ILE A 121 -8.59 4.75 -1.14
C ILE A 121 -7.25 4.03 -1.20
N TYR A 122 -7.23 2.72 -0.94
CA TYR A 122 -5.98 1.96 -0.99
C TYR A 122 -5.38 1.95 -2.39
N LEU A 123 -6.20 1.88 -3.45
CA LEU A 123 -5.77 2.03 -4.83
C LEU A 123 -5.09 3.39 -5.06
N ALA A 124 -5.76 4.48 -4.66
CA ALA A 124 -5.22 5.83 -4.77
C ALA A 124 -3.89 6.00 -3.99
N MET A 125 -3.83 5.45 -2.78
CA MET A 125 -2.62 5.44 -1.97
C MET A 125 -1.50 4.59 -2.58
N GLY A 126 -1.82 3.47 -3.23
CA GLY A 126 -0.89 2.64 -3.98
C GLY A 126 -0.22 3.43 -5.10
N HIS A 127 -1.01 4.09 -5.95
CA HIS A 127 -0.51 4.99 -6.99
C HIS A 127 0.34 6.14 -6.42
N LEU A 128 -0.11 6.76 -5.32
CA LEU A 128 0.65 7.83 -4.65
C LEU A 128 2.03 7.35 -4.20
N ARG A 129 2.11 6.17 -3.59
CA ARG A 129 3.37 5.59 -3.10
C ARG A 129 4.28 5.14 -4.24
N LYS A 130 3.72 4.73 -5.36
CA LYS A 130 4.46 4.39 -6.58
C LYS A 130 5.01 5.65 -7.28
N GLY A 131 4.43 6.83 -7.03
CA GLY A 131 4.77 8.08 -7.70
C GLY A 131 3.87 8.40 -8.91
N ASP A 132 2.83 7.62 -9.14
CA ASP A 132 1.81 7.84 -10.18
C ASP A 132 0.82 8.92 -9.71
N TYR A 133 1.32 10.15 -9.51
CA TYR A 133 0.56 11.24 -8.88
C TYR A 133 -0.72 11.61 -9.62
N GLY A 134 -0.72 11.51 -10.94
CA GLY A 134 -1.91 11.79 -11.76
C GLY A 134 -3.07 10.83 -11.48
N GLU A 135 -2.78 9.53 -11.44
CA GLU A 135 -3.77 8.49 -11.13
C GLU A 135 -4.24 8.59 -9.69
N ALA A 136 -3.31 8.77 -8.74
CA ALA A 136 -3.65 8.97 -7.34
C ALA A 136 -4.61 10.15 -7.16
N TYR A 137 -4.31 11.30 -7.77
CA TYR A 137 -5.15 12.50 -7.70
C TYR A 137 -6.55 12.25 -8.25
N ARG A 138 -6.66 11.58 -9.41
CA ARG A 138 -7.94 11.22 -10.03
C ARG A 138 -8.81 10.37 -9.12
N HIS A 139 -8.23 9.34 -8.49
CA HIS A 139 -8.96 8.46 -7.58
C HIS A 139 -9.42 9.19 -6.33
N PHE A 140 -8.58 10.04 -5.71
CA PHE A 140 -8.97 10.84 -4.55
C PHE A 140 -10.06 11.86 -4.91
N GLN A 141 -9.93 12.54 -6.05
CA GLN A 141 -10.93 13.50 -6.51
C GLN A 141 -12.29 12.83 -6.77
N PHE A 142 -12.29 11.65 -7.38
CA PHE A 142 -13.49 10.87 -7.65
C PHE A 142 -14.18 10.42 -6.34
N LEU A 143 -13.42 10.10 -5.32
CA LEU A 143 -13.94 9.59 -4.05
C LEU A 143 -14.63 10.67 -3.22
N LEU A 144 -14.17 11.92 -3.25
CA LEU A 144 -14.66 13.00 -2.41
C LEU A 144 -16.19 13.21 -2.43
N PRO A 145 -16.86 13.25 -3.60
CA PRO A 145 -18.31 13.41 -3.65
C PRO A 145 -19.09 12.15 -3.29
N LEU A 146 -18.46 10.98 -3.26
CA LEU A 146 -19.11 9.68 -3.03
C LEU A 146 -19.12 9.27 -1.58
N THR A 147 -18.26 9.84 -0.74
CA THR A 147 -18.17 9.48 0.66
C THR A 147 -18.72 10.56 1.57
N GLU A 148 -19.51 10.16 2.57
CA GLU A 148 -19.90 11.04 3.69
C GLU A 148 -18.96 10.90 4.89
N ASN A 149 -18.05 9.92 4.86
CA ASN A 149 -17.11 9.68 5.94
C ASN A 149 -16.03 10.76 6.00
N THR A 150 -16.00 11.51 7.12
CA THR A 150 -15.08 12.64 7.32
C THR A 150 -13.61 12.22 7.30
N LYS A 151 -13.28 11.05 7.87
CA LYS A 151 -11.90 10.52 7.84
C LYS A 151 -11.45 10.23 6.41
N MET A 152 -12.31 9.60 5.60
CA MET A 152 -12.01 9.32 4.20
C MET A 152 -11.82 10.61 3.39
N LYS A 153 -12.66 11.63 3.63
CA LYS A 153 -12.51 12.97 3.01
C LYS A 153 -11.20 13.63 3.42
N ALA A 154 -10.88 13.62 4.73
CA ALA A 154 -9.65 14.21 5.25
C ALA A 154 -8.39 13.54 4.70
N ILE A 155 -8.33 12.20 4.68
CA ILE A 155 -7.23 11.44 4.07
C ILE A 155 -7.07 11.83 2.60
N SER A 156 -8.18 11.93 1.86
CA SER A 156 -8.14 12.29 0.44
C SER A 156 -7.60 13.71 0.23
N TYR A 157 -8.06 14.69 1.00
CA TYR A 157 -7.54 16.05 0.93
C TYR A 157 -6.07 16.12 1.31
N ASN A 158 -5.65 15.44 2.38
CA ASN A 158 -4.25 15.40 2.79
C ASN A 158 -3.35 14.81 1.68
N ALA A 159 -3.75 13.68 1.09
CA ALA A 159 -3.03 13.08 -0.02
C ALA A 159 -2.95 14.00 -1.25
N MET A 160 -4.05 14.69 -1.60
CA MET A 160 -4.07 15.67 -2.69
C MET A 160 -3.15 16.86 -2.39
N GLY A 161 -3.06 17.30 -1.12
CA GLY A 161 -2.10 18.30 -0.67
C GLY A 161 -0.66 17.84 -0.91
N CYS A 162 -0.32 16.62 -0.50
CA CYS A 162 1.00 16.04 -0.73
C CYS A 162 1.35 15.97 -2.24
N ILE A 163 0.39 15.62 -3.10
CA ILE A 163 0.58 15.62 -4.56
C ILE A 163 0.88 17.03 -5.08
N GLN A 164 0.20 18.05 -4.56
CA GLN A 164 0.48 19.44 -4.96
C GLN A 164 1.86 19.92 -4.50
N VAL A 165 2.33 19.48 -3.32
CA VAL A 165 3.73 19.72 -2.88
C VAL A 165 4.72 19.14 -3.88
N GLN A 166 4.53 17.88 -4.31
CA GLN A 166 5.39 17.24 -5.31
C GLN A 166 5.37 17.97 -6.66
N SER A 167 4.23 18.58 -7.01
CA SER A 167 4.07 19.41 -8.20
C SER A 167 4.56 20.86 -8.01
N GLN A 168 5.18 21.18 -6.86
CA GLN A 168 5.66 22.51 -6.49
C GLN A 168 4.57 23.60 -6.42
N ASN A 169 3.30 23.19 -6.28
CA ASN A 169 2.16 24.10 -6.17
C ASN A 169 1.77 24.28 -4.70
N MET A 170 2.57 25.07 -3.98
CA MET A 170 2.42 25.26 -2.53
C MET A 170 1.10 25.91 -2.13
N GLU A 171 0.56 26.81 -2.96
CA GLU A 171 -0.73 27.47 -2.70
C GLU A 171 -1.88 26.46 -2.64
N LYS A 172 -2.01 25.61 -3.67
CA LYS A 172 -3.00 24.54 -3.69
C LYS A 172 -2.76 23.47 -2.64
N ALA A 173 -1.49 23.18 -2.34
CA ALA A 173 -1.17 22.24 -1.27
C ALA A 173 -1.72 22.74 0.07
N PHE A 174 -1.52 24.00 0.38
CA PHE A 174 -2.02 24.62 1.61
C PHE A 174 -3.55 24.62 1.67
N GLU A 175 -4.25 24.93 0.57
CA GLU A 175 -5.70 24.83 0.51
C GLU A 175 -6.22 23.43 0.84
N TYR A 176 -5.56 22.38 0.30
CA TYR A 176 -5.95 21.01 0.56
C TYR A 176 -5.66 20.59 2.01
N PHE A 177 -4.53 20.99 2.58
CA PHE A 177 -4.24 20.73 3.99
C PHE A 177 -5.21 21.44 4.93
N GLN A 178 -5.61 22.66 4.62
CA GLN A 178 -6.67 23.35 5.37
C GLN A 178 -8.01 22.59 5.28
N LYS A 179 -8.41 22.13 4.08
CA LYS A 179 -9.62 21.33 3.92
C LYS A 179 -9.55 20.03 4.71
N ALA A 180 -8.39 19.33 4.71
CA ALA A 180 -8.19 18.13 5.50
C ALA A 180 -8.38 18.42 7.00
N TYR A 181 -7.72 19.45 7.52
CA TYR A 181 -7.82 19.86 8.93
C TYR A 181 -9.24 20.26 9.33
N HIS A 182 -9.94 21.02 8.50
CA HIS A 182 -11.34 21.41 8.78
C HIS A 182 -12.31 20.23 8.72
N THR A 183 -11.99 19.22 7.91
CA THR A 183 -12.85 18.02 7.77
C THR A 183 -12.64 17.06 8.93
N ASP A 184 -11.40 16.81 9.33
CA ASP A 184 -11.03 16.00 10.48
C ASP A 184 -9.65 16.44 11.02
N PRO A 185 -9.61 17.20 12.13
CA PRO A 185 -8.34 17.67 12.72
C PRO A 185 -7.41 16.54 13.15
N SER A 186 -7.95 15.37 13.49
CA SER A 186 -7.15 14.21 13.96
C SER A 186 -6.18 13.67 12.88
N CYS A 187 -6.48 13.91 11.62
CA CYS A 187 -5.61 13.46 10.51
C CYS A 187 -4.24 14.16 10.46
N MET A 188 -4.08 15.29 11.18
CA MET A 188 -2.85 16.10 11.23
C MET A 188 -2.05 15.90 12.53
N GLU A 189 -2.58 15.23 13.54
CA GLU A 189 -1.89 15.03 14.83
C GLU A 189 -0.50 14.40 14.74
N PRO A 190 -0.21 13.43 13.84
CA PRO A 190 1.11 12.85 13.71
C PRO A 190 2.18 13.83 13.23
N LEU A 191 1.79 14.91 12.53
CA LEU A 191 2.74 15.92 12.00
C LEU A 191 3.10 16.98 13.04
N ILE A 192 2.22 17.22 14.03
CA ILE A 192 2.43 18.24 15.07
C ILE A 192 3.38 17.71 16.17
N ARG A 193 3.48 16.39 16.36
CA ARG A 193 4.33 15.78 17.41
C ARG A 193 5.81 15.63 17.03
N LEU A 194 6.23 16.08 15.86
CA LEU A 194 7.63 16.07 15.43
C LEU A 194 8.43 17.30 15.91
N ASP A 195 7.77 18.27 16.52
CA ASP A 195 8.40 19.52 17.01
C ASP A 195 8.51 19.60 18.56
N GLU A 196 8.21 18.49 19.28
CA GLU A 196 8.49 18.34 20.71
C GLU A 196 9.62 17.31 20.95
#